data_12df6aff82983d41d2b753ff90afdf6d
#
_entry.id   12df6aff82983d41d2b753ff90afdf6d
#
_cell.length_a   1.000
_cell.length_b   1.000
_cell.length_c   1.000
_cell.angle_alpha   90.00
_cell.angle_beta   90.00
_cell.angle_gamma   90.00
#
_symmetry.space_group_name_H-M   'P 1'
#
loop_
_entity.id
_entity.type
_entity.pdbx_description
1 polymer ?
#
loop_
_entity_poly.entity_id
_entity_poly.type
_entity_poly.pdbx_seq_one_letter_code
_entity_poly.pdbx_strand_id
1 'polypeptide(L)'
;MIEEVLDNLNEAAGETYYYLCTDDGKILYHPRKAEIDRGFFTEDSSTAAGYADGTYEISVNGGKSNIVVNSLSYTGWKLVGVVPEGVQTASINKFRYYIIATAIILLMMLFVVNKIMAKKISKPILKLDESVKSYETGEKTEIYIGGASEIRHLAYSVQNSYKQIEQLMEEIIRQQNKRRKSEMDALQSQINPHFLYNTLESITWMVEANKNEEAVFMISELAKLLRISLSKGKTVIRISEELQHSKSYMNIQQIRYKDRFQVEFLIDKNVEECCTVKLVVQPLLENAIYYGVGNMDEDEGGKIIVRGEQKGNDIFLSVEDNGMGMSQEVVDNLLTNSEKVPKHGSGVGLINVHTRIQLMFGKEYGLKIYSEPDEGTKVVIHIPAIPYSEEKRGELENQNRKRERVEDEKK
;
A
#
# COMPACT_ATOMS: atom_id res chain seq x y z
N MET A 1 50.89 -87.12 -9.90
CA MET A 1 49.80 -86.31 -10.56
C MET A 1 48.71 -85.91 -9.57
N ILE A 2 48.06 -86.81 -8.75
CA ILE A 2 47.02 -86.41 -7.77
C ILE A 2 47.65 -85.61 -6.62
N GLU A 3 48.77 -86.00 -6.09
CA GLU A 3 49.50 -85.34 -5.02
C GLU A 3 49.95 -83.93 -5.48
N GLU A 4 50.48 -83.75 -6.65
CA GLU A 4 50.95 -82.51 -7.25
C GLU A 4 49.79 -81.48 -7.44
N VAL A 5 48.58 -81.96 -7.81
CA VAL A 5 47.38 -81.16 -7.92
C VAL A 5 46.93 -80.65 -6.55
N LEU A 6 46.99 -81.58 -5.53
CA LEU A 6 46.59 -81.19 -4.17
C LEU A 6 47.64 -80.33 -3.49
N ASP A 7 48.92 -80.44 -3.79
CA ASP A 7 49.97 -79.57 -3.34
C ASP A 7 49.75 -78.09 -3.89
N ASN A 8 49.50 -78.01 -5.20
CA ASN A 8 49.19 -76.68 -5.81
C ASN A 8 47.91 -76.08 -5.25
N LEU A 9 46.87 -76.86 -4.98
CA LEU A 9 45.64 -76.42 -4.35
C LEU A 9 45.87 -75.91 -2.92
N ASN A 10 46.71 -76.58 -2.15
CA ASN A 10 47.04 -76.20 -0.77
C ASN A 10 47.97 -74.97 -0.72
N GLU A 11 48.89 -74.79 -1.67
CA GLU A 11 49.70 -73.61 -1.76
C GLU A 11 48.81 -72.39 -2.03
N ALA A 12 47.81 -72.50 -2.88
CA ALA A 12 46.90 -71.42 -3.21
C ALA A 12 45.84 -71.13 -2.10
N ALA A 13 45.59 -72.05 -1.23
CA ALA A 13 44.48 -71.97 -0.26
C ALA A 13 44.83 -71.22 1.04
N GLY A 14 46.04 -70.84 1.27
CA GLY A 14 46.48 -70.11 2.47
C GLY A 14 46.38 -70.87 3.74
N GLU A 15 45.53 -70.47 4.68
CA GLU A 15 45.31 -71.23 5.95
C GLU A 15 44.29 -72.29 5.80
N THR A 16 43.55 -72.39 4.69
CA THR A 16 42.65 -73.49 4.33
C THR A 16 43.50 -74.58 3.77
N TYR A 17 43.14 -75.82 4.02
CA TYR A 17 43.84 -76.93 3.42
C TYR A 17 42.90 -78.05 2.97
N TYR A 18 43.36 -78.87 2.04
CA TYR A 18 42.64 -79.99 1.46
C TYR A 18 43.38 -81.24 1.72
N TYR A 19 42.70 -82.28 2.16
CA TYR A 19 43.26 -83.63 2.28
C TYR A 19 42.39 -84.72 1.64
N LEU A 20 42.97 -85.89 1.36
CA LEU A 20 42.27 -86.97 0.74
C LEU A 20 42.30 -88.17 1.68
N CYS A 21 41.15 -88.78 1.92
CA CYS A 21 41.04 -90.01 2.75
C CYS A 21 40.15 -91.06 2.07
N THR A 22 40.30 -92.30 2.50
CA THR A 22 39.41 -93.39 2.12
C THR A 22 38.10 -93.31 2.91
N ASP A 23 37.11 -94.16 2.57
CA ASP A 23 35.82 -94.18 3.22
C ASP A 23 35.90 -94.76 4.67
N ASP A 24 36.98 -95.51 5.00
CA ASP A 24 37.33 -95.98 6.33
C ASP A 24 38.17 -94.97 7.14
N GLY A 25 38.42 -93.79 6.61
CA GLY A 25 39.11 -92.70 7.29
C GLY A 25 40.66 -92.74 7.17
N LYS A 26 41.23 -93.65 6.38
CA LYS A 26 42.66 -93.66 6.19
C LYS A 26 43.11 -92.53 5.31
N ILE A 27 44.02 -91.66 5.78
CA ILE A 27 44.57 -90.56 5.06
C ILE A 27 45.47 -91.06 3.91
N LEU A 28 45.10 -90.65 2.68
CA LEU A 28 45.89 -90.98 1.47
C LEU A 28 46.88 -89.83 1.15
N TYR A 29 46.38 -88.61 1.32
CA TYR A 29 47.20 -87.38 1.14
C TYR A 29 46.79 -86.34 2.21
N HIS A 30 47.82 -85.70 2.78
CA HIS A 30 47.59 -84.63 3.71
C HIS A 30 48.78 -83.60 3.63
N PRO A 31 48.58 -82.30 3.51
CA PRO A 31 49.71 -81.34 3.38
C PRO A 31 50.62 -81.40 4.63
N ARG A 32 50.11 -81.77 5.78
CA ARG A 32 50.84 -81.90 7.05
C ARG A 32 51.06 -83.33 7.45
N LYS A 33 51.21 -84.23 6.50
CA LYS A 33 51.41 -85.70 6.79
C LYS A 33 52.59 -85.94 7.69
N ALA A 34 53.71 -85.26 7.46
CA ALA A 34 54.91 -85.38 8.29
C ALA A 34 54.71 -84.90 9.74
N GLU A 35 53.76 -84.00 10.02
CA GLU A 35 53.42 -83.56 11.36
C GLU A 35 52.46 -84.56 12.05
N ILE A 36 51.55 -85.17 11.28
CA ILE A 36 50.67 -86.23 11.74
C ILE A 36 51.47 -87.49 12.15
N ASP A 37 52.38 -87.93 11.29
CA ASP A 37 53.23 -89.04 11.53
C ASP A 37 54.15 -88.91 12.76
N ARG A 38 54.47 -87.65 13.11
CA ARG A 38 55.29 -87.34 14.31
C ARG A 38 54.44 -87.01 15.54
N GLY A 39 53.10 -87.05 15.43
CA GLY A 39 52.18 -86.76 16.53
C GLY A 39 52.05 -85.28 16.88
N PHE A 40 52.55 -84.34 16.03
CA PHE A 40 52.42 -82.89 16.27
C PHE A 40 51.11 -82.32 15.77
N PHE A 41 50.39 -83.07 14.91
CA PHE A 41 49.09 -82.63 14.36
C PHE A 41 48.16 -83.84 14.37
N THR A 42 46.92 -83.65 14.78
CA THR A 42 45.89 -84.67 14.81
C THR A 42 44.75 -84.24 13.88
N GLU A 43 44.48 -85.11 12.89
CA GLU A 43 43.33 -84.94 11.99
C GLU A 43 42.30 -86.03 12.30
N ASP A 44 41.04 -85.62 12.50
CA ASP A 44 39.94 -86.55 12.70
C ASP A 44 39.31 -86.95 11.35
N SER A 45 40.12 -87.63 10.58
CA SER A 45 39.76 -88.20 9.25
C SER A 45 38.69 -89.28 9.34
N SER A 46 38.59 -89.95 10.45
CA SER A 46 37.58 -91.00 10.66
C SER A 46 36.18 -90.42 10.79
N THR A 47 36.04 -89.32 11.52
CA THR A 47 34.79 -88.60 11.63
C THR A 47 34.43 -87.96 10.29
N ALA A 48 35.38 -87.34 9.59
CA ALA A 48 35.15 -86.73 8.27
C ALA A 48 34.77 -87.82 7.23
N ALA A 49 35.32 -88.98 7.29
CA ALA A 49 34.98 -90.09 6.43
C ALA A 49 33.52 -90.60 6.63
N GLY A 50 32.97 -90.44 7.82
CA GLY A 50 31.58 -90.79 8.12
C GLY A 50 30.52 -89.83 7.58
N TYR A 51 30.92 -88.67 7.15
CA TYR A 51 29.97 -87.63 6.63
C TYR A 51 29.63 -87.85 5.14
N ALA A 52 28.40 -87.56 4.78
CA ALA A 52 27.99 -87.44 3.38
C ALA A 52 28.57 -86.18 2.77
N ASP A 53 28.39 -85.97 1.44
CA ASP A 53 28.83 -84.74 0.77
C ASP A 53 28.10 -83.56 1.38
N GLY A 54 28.85 -82.53 1.81
CA GLY A 54 28.28 -81.34 2.48
C GLY A 54 29.30 -80.58 3.31
N THR A 55 28.80 -79.62 4.04
CA THR A 55 29.59 -78.79 4.96
C THR A 55 29.24 -79.09 6.41
N TYR A 56 30.27 -79.36 7.23
CA TYR A 56 30.11 -79.70 8.62
C TYR A 56 31.07 -78.93 9.52
N GLU A 57 30.70 -78.76 10.76
CA GLU A 57 31.58 -78.16 11.76
C GLU A 57 32.24 -79.29 12.58
N ILE A 58 33.56 -79.32 12.62
CA ILE A 58 34.34 -80.32 13.41
C ILE A 58 35.40 -79.61 14.26
N SER A 59 35.91 -80.26 15.23
CA SER A 59 37.04 -79.82 16.02
C SER A 59 38.32 -80.43 15.50
N VAL A 60 39.21 -79.59 14.93
CA VAL A 60 40.53 -80.06 14.43
C VAL A 60 41.58 -79.47 15.35
N ASN A 61 42.43 -80.32 15.91
CA ASN A 61 43.53 -79.92 16.81
C ASN A 61 43.12 -78.94 17.94
N GLY A 62 41.90 -79.15 18.50
CA GLY A 62 41.37 -78.38 19.60
C GLY A 62 40.73 -77.04 19.17
N GLY A 63 40.71 -76.68 17.88
CA GLY A 63 40.03 -75.51 17.30
C GLY A 63 38.83 -75.96 16.46
N LYS A 64 37.78 -75.07 16.45
CA LYS A 64 36.63 -75.28 15.54
C LYS A 64 37.04 -74.98 14.10
N SER A 65 36.64 -75.84 13.20
CA SER A 65 36.88 -75.75 11.77
C SER A 65 35.65 -76.20 10.98
N ASN A 66 35.34 -75.48 9.91
CA ASN A 66 34.35 -75.88 8.95
C ASN A 66 34.99 -76.83 7.94
N ILE A 67 34.46 -78.05 7.77
CA ILE A 67 34.92 -78.89 6.69
C ILE A 67 33.89 -79.01 5.58
N VAL A 68 34.39 -79.17 4.37
CA VAL A 68 33.60 -79.48 3.18
C VAL A 68 34.04 -80.89 2.72
N VAL A 69 33.13 -81.78 2.74
CA VAL A 69 33.39 -83.19 2.33
C VAL A 69 32.77 -83.41 0.96
N ASN A 70 33.58 -83.99 0.04
CA ASN A 70 33.15 -84.37 -1.29
C ASN A 70 33.65 -85.76 -1.66
N SER A 71 32.74 -86.67 -2.01
CA SER A 71 33.04 -88.01 -2.39
C SER A 71 33.39 -88.18 -3.86
N LEU A 72 34.54 -88.74 -4.17
CA LEU A 72 34.98 -89.06 -5.52
C LEU A 72 34.32 -90.36 -6.02
N SER A 73 33.37 -90.23 -6.91
CA SER A 73 32.46 -91.29 -7.37
C SER A 73 33.16 -92.52 -7.94
N TYR A 74 34.41 -92.39 -8.38
CA TYR A 74 35.12 -93.45 -9.04
C TYR A 74 35.95 -94.35 -8.10
N THR A 75 36.41 -93.77 -7.02
CA THR A 75 37.32 -94.45 -6.05
C THR A 75 36.72 -94.65 -4.68
N GLY A 76 35.62 -94.02 -4.37
CA GLY A 76 35.04 -93.96 -3.03
C GLY A 76 35.83 -93.06 -2.05
N TRP A 77 36.89 -92.39 -2.55
CA TRP A 77 37.73 -91.52 -1.73
C TRP A 77 37.00 -90.22 -1.42
N LYS A 78 37.30 -89.64 -0.30
CA LYS A 78 36.75 -88.36 0.13
C LYS A 78 37.81 -87.28 0.09
N LEU A 79 37.48 -86.19 -0.65
CA LEU A 79 38.23 -84.97 -0.63
C LEU A 79 37.60 -84.07 0.46
N VAL A 80 38.40 -83.69 1.44
CA VAL A 80 37.99 -82.90 2.57
C VAL A 80 38.76 -81.56 2.54
N GLY A 81 38.02 -80.49 2.42
CA GLY A 81 38.56 -79.14 2.57
C GLY A 81 38.31 -78.60 3.98
N VAL A 82 39.33 -78.19 4.67
CA VAL A 82 39.28 -77.70 6.06
C VAL A 82 39.49 -76.15 6.07
N VAL A 83 38.50 -75.46 6.61
CA VAL A 83 38.57 -74.01 6.76
C VAL A 83 38.56 -73.69 8.27
N PRO A 84 39.70 -73.30 8.85
CA PRO A 84 39.75 -72.87 10.26
C PRO A 84 38.84 -71.65 10.55
N GLU A 85 38.10 -71.72 11.68
CA GLU A 85 37.17 -70.61 12.06
C GLU A 85 37.86 -69.26 12.16
N GLY A 86 39.12 -69.22 12.53
CA GLY A 86 39.94 -67.99 12.64
C GLY A 86 40.10 -67.23 11.33
N VAL A 87 40.11 -67.92 10.20
CA VAL A 87 40.27 -67.23 8.88
C VAL A 87 38.99 -66.52 8.46
N GLN A 88 37.83 -67.12 8.68
CA GLN A 88 36.53 -66.51 8.37
C GLN A 88 36.25 -65.30 9.30
N THR A 89 36.50 -65.52 10.61
CA THR A 89 36.24 -64.49 11.62
C THR A 89 37.15 -63.25 11.44
N ALA A 90 38.41 -63.43 11.12
CA ALA A 90 39.36 -62.38 10.90
C ALA A 90 38.96 -61.45 9.70
N SER A 91 38.52 -62.03 8.58
CA SER A 91 38.06 -61.29 7.39
C SER A 91 36.76 -60.52 7.68
N ILE A 92 35.78 -61.18 8.34
CA ILE A 92 34.50 -60.52 8.70
C ILE A 92 34.73 -59.37 9.67
N ASN A 93 35.62 -59.51 10.66
CA ASN A 93 35.93 -58.46 11.60
C ASN A 93 36.59 -57.25 10.93
N LYS A 94 37.50 -57.46 9.95
CA LYS A 94 38.05 -56.34 9.16
C LYS A 94 36.97 -55.58 8.43
N PHE A 95 36.03 -56.23 7.74
CA PHE A 95 34.89 -55.59 7.08
C PHE A 95 34.01 -54.83 8.08
N ARG A 96 33.74 -55.36 9.24
CA ARG A 96 32.98 -54.67 10.31
C ARG A 96 33.66 -53.38 10.75
N TYR A 97 34.98 -53.37 10.95
CA TYR A 97 35.73 -52.16 11.30
C TYR A 97 35.68 -51.12 10.20
N TYR A 98 35.79 -51.52 8.93
CA TYR A 98 35.66 -50.55 7.80
C TYR A 98 34.26 -49.95 7.75
N ILE A 99 33.19 -50.72 7.92
CA ILE A 99 31.82 -50.24 7.95
C ILE A 99 31.60 -49.26 9.10
N ILE A 100 32.06 -49.58 10.30
CA ILE A 100 31.95 -48.70 11.47
C ILE A 100 32.76 -47.41 11.26
N ALA A 101 33.98 -47.50 10.75
CA ALA A 101 34.82 -46.35 10.48
C ALA A 101 34.19 -45.40 9.45
N THR A 102 33.65 -45.99 8.34
CA THR A 102 32.97 -45.17 7.32
C THR A 102 31.69 -44.52 7.87
N ALA A 103 30.92 -45.21 8.69
CA ALA A 103 29.74 -44.66 9.35
C ALA A 103 30.10 -43.48 10.29
N ILE A 104 31.16 -43.63 11.07
CA ILE A 104 31.64 -42.53 11.96
C ILE A 104 32.10 -41.33 11.15
N ILE A 105 32.85 -41.55 10.05
CA ILE A 105 33.30 -40.46 9.16
C ILE A 105 32.09 -39.70 8.56
N LEU A 106 31.09 -40.46 8.07
CA LEU A 106 29.85 -39.86 7.53
C LEU A 106 29.09 -39.04 8.60
N LEU A 107 28.96 -39.56 9.81
CA LEU A 107 28.31 -38.85 10.91
C LEU A 107 29.07 -37.57 11.29
N MET A 108 30.41 -37.63 11.32
CA MET A 108 31.25 -36.44 11.55
C MET A 108 31.07 -35.40 10.45
N MET A 109 31.06 -35.86 9.20
CA MET A 109 30.84 -34.97 8.04
C MET A 109 29.46 -34.28 8.11
N LEU A 110 28.41 -35.05 8.42
CA LEU A 110 27.04 -34.56 8.62
C LEU A 110 26.97 -33.52 9.76
N PHE A 111 27.65 -33.79 10.85
CA PHE A 111 27.72 -32.86 11.99
C PHE A 111 28.40 -31.52 11.60
N VAL A 112 29.51 -31.58 10.86
CA VAL A 112 30.22 -30.38 10.38
C VAL A 112 29.36 -29.59 9.42
N VAL A 113 28.71 -30.25 8.44
CA VAL A 113 27.80 -29.63 7.49
C VAL A 113 26.65 -28.95 8.21
N ASN A 114 26.02 -29.65 9.16
CA ASN A 114 24.92 -29.07 9.95
C ASN A 114 25.36 -27.85 10.75
N LYS A 115 26.54 -27.86 11.37
CA LYS A 115 27.10 -26.70 12.08
C LYS A 115 27.34 -25.51 11.16
N ILE A 116 27.84 -25.74 9.94
CA ILE A 116 28.07 -24.69 8.93
C ILE A 116 26.73 -24.09 8.47
N MET A 117 25.75 -24.93 8.14
CA MET A 117 24.41 -24.50 7.75
C MET A 117 23.72 -23.67 8.84
N ALA A 118 23.75 -24.17 10.08
CA ALA A 118 23.18 -23.45 11.21
C ALA A 118 23.80 -22.06 11.39
N LYS A 119 25.13 -21.93 11.23
CA LYS A 119 25.84 -20.66 11.42
C LYS A 119 25.68 -19.68 10.23
N LYS A 120 25.67 -20.19 9.00
CA LYS A 120 25.67 -19.35 7.77
C LYS A 120 24.27 -19.06 7.25
N ILE A 121 23.27 -19.90 7.55
CA ILE A 121 21.91 -19.79 7.01
C ILE A 121 20.87 -19.60 8.12
N SER A 122 20.72 -20.59 9.03
CA SER A 122 19.60 -20.59 9.98
C SER A 122 19.65 -19.41 10.98
N LYS A 123 20.80 -19.18 11.61
CA LYS A 123 20.94 -18.07 12.58
C LYS A 123 20.74 -16.69 11.96
N PRO A 124 21.31 -16.35 10.78
CA PRO A 124 21.08 -15.08 10.13
C PRO A 124 19.61 -14.87 9.72
N ILE A 125 18.93 -15.91 9.23
CA ILE A 125 17.51 -15.82 8.88
C ILE A 125 16.66 -15.53 10.10
N LEU A 126 16.87 -16.23 11.22
CA LEU A 126 16.15 -16.00 12.47
C LEU A 126 16.36 -14.57 13.00
N LYS A 127 17.60 -14.06 12.93
CA LYS A 127 17.88 -12.68 13.33
C LYS A 127 17.21 -11.65 12.41
N LEU A 128 17.15 -11.92 11.11
CA LEU A 128 16.45 -11.07 10.16
C LEU A 128 14.93 -11.07 10.45
N ASP A 129 14.33 -12.25 10.64
CA ASP A 129 12.91 -12.39 11.02
C ASP A 129 12.58 -11.63 12.31
N GLU A 130 13.44 -11.76 13.33
CA GLU A 130 13.30 -11.07 14.61
C GLU A 130 13.38 -9.54 14.48
N SER A 131 14.33 -9.04 13.64
CA SER A 131 14.45 -7.61 13.36
C SER A 131 13.28 -7.06 12.54
N VAL A 132 12.74 -7.83 11.61
CA VAL A 132 11.53 -7.46 10.84
C VAL A 132 10.31 -7.39 11.74
N LYS A 133 10.09 -8.39 12.60
CA LYS A 133 8.98 -8.38 13.59
C LYS A 133 9.05 -7.21 14.55
N SER A 134 10.25 -6.90 15.04
CA SER A 134 10.47 -5.74 15.91
C SER A 134 10.17 -4.42 15.20
N TYR A 135 10.47 -4.32 13.91
CA TYR A 135 10.11 -3.16 13.10
C TYR A 135 8.59 -3.04 12.89
N GLU A 136 7.89 -4.15 12.67
CA GLU A 136 6.42 -4.20 12.54
C GLU A 136 5.68 -3.80 13.82
N THR A 137 6.26 -4.10 14.98
CA THR A 137 5.69 -3.72 16.30
C THR A 137 5.99 -2.27 16.69
N GLY A 138 6.73 -1.53 15.87
CA GLY A 138 7.05 -0.11 16.11
C GLY A 138 8.27 0.11 17.01
N GLU A 139 8.95 -0.95 17.43
CA GLU A 139 10.27 -0.84 18.06
C GLU A 139 11.29 -0.59 16.94
N LYS A 140 11.83 0.64 16.86
CA LYS A 140 12.84 1.04 15.85
C LYS A 140 14.15 0.27 16.08
N THR A 141 14.19 -0.99 15.67
CA THR A 141 15.40 -1.80 15.66
C THR A 141 15.95 -1.80 14.22
N GLU A 142 17.24 -1.61 14.06
CA GLU A 142 17.88 -1.71 12.75
C GLU A 142 17.72 -3.12 12.19
N ILE A 143 17.37 -3.23 10.91
CA ILE A 143 17.25 -4.50 10.20
C ILE A 143 18.59 -5.21 10.20
N TYR A 144 18.63 -6.46 10.68
CA TYR A 144 19.85 -7.26 10.72
C TYR A 144 20.37 -7.56 9.32
N ILE A 145 21.61 -7.16 9.03
CA ILE A 145 22.29 -7.42 7.75
C ILE A 145 23.46 -8.37 8.00
N GLY A 146 23.27 -9.67 7.72
CA GLY A 146 24.31 -10.66 7.92
C GLY A 146 23.98 -11.99 7.24
N GLY A 147 24.96 -12.93 7.28
CA GLY A 147 24.81 -14.26 6.67
C GLY A 147 25.39 -14.40 5.28
N ALA A 148 24.90 -15.35 4.49
CA ALA A 148 25.28 -15.56 3.09
C ALA A 148 24.90 -14.35 2.20
N SER A 149 25.48 -14.26 1.00
CA SER A 149 25.25 -13.16 0.05
C SER A 149 23.77 -12.93 -0.23
N GLU A 150 23.03 -14.01 -0.41
CA GLU A 150 21.59 -14.01 -0.72
C GLU A 150 20.75 -13.45 0.44
N ILE A 151 21.11 -13.85 1.68
CA ILE A 151 20.43 -13.37 2.89
C ILE A 151 20.72 -11.88 3.12
N ARG A 152 21.95 -11.45 2.88
CA ARG A 152 22.31 -10.02 2.94
C ARG A 152 21.56 -9.20 1.91
N HIS A 153 21.47 -9.71 0.67
CA HIS A 153 20.71 -9.04 -0.38
C HIS A 153 19.24 -8.92 0.00
N LEU A 154 18.63 -9.98 0.55
CA LEU A 154 17.26 -9.95 1.05
C LEU A 154 17.09 -8.90 2.17
N ALA A 155 18.02 -8.86 3.13
CA ALA A 155 18.00 -7.89 4.22
C ALA A 155 18.05 -6.44 3.72
N TYR A 156 18.93 -6.15 2.73
CA TYR A 156 18.97 -4.83 2.08
C TYR A 156 17.67 -4.49 1.34
N SER A 157 17.10 -5.46 0.63
CA SER A 157 15.83 -5.25 -0.08
C SER A 157 14.69 -4.92 0.88
N VAL A 158 14.60 -5.64 2.00
CA VAL A 158 13.63 -5.37 3.06
C VAL A 158 13.85 -3.99 3.67
N GLN A 159 15.10 -3.65 4.04
CA GLN A 159 15.43 -2.34 4.60
C GLN A 159 15.05 -1.20 3.64
N ASN A 160 15.37 -1.33 2.35
CA ASN A 160 15.01 -0.32 1.34
C ASN A 160 13.49 -0.19 1.18
N SER A 161 12.76 -1.31 1.21
CA SER A 161 11.29 -1.28 1.15
C SER A 161 10.68 -0.54 2.33
N TYR A 162 11.14 -0.78 3.54
CA TYR A 162 10.68 -0.04 4.72
C TYR A 162 11.02 1.45 4.64
N LYS A 163 12.21 1.80 4.18
CA LYS A 163 12.60 3.21 3.98
C LYS A 163 11.72 3.91 2.95
N GLN A 164 11.37 3.22 1.85
CA GLN A 164 10.43 3.75 0.86
C GLN A 164 9.02 3.93 1.44
N ILE A 165 8.53 2.97 2.23
CA ILE A 165 7.24 3.08 2.91
C ILE A 165 7.24 4.28 3.87
N GLU A 166 8.27 4.49 4.66
CA GLU A 166 8.40 5.64 5.56
C GLU A 166 8.38 6.97 4.79
N GLN A 167 9.13 7.08 3.69
CA GLN A 167 9.11 8.25 2.81
C GLN A 167 7.73 8.52 2.18
N LEU A 168 7.05 7.47 1.71
CA LEU A 168 5.70 7.60 1.16
C LEU A 168 4.68 8.01 2.22
N MET A 169 4.80 7.49 3.45
CA MET A 169 3.94 7.90 4.57
C MET A 169 4.15 9.37 4.94
N GLU A 170 5.39 9.84 5.01
CA GLU A 170 5.69 11.27 5.24
C GLU A 170 5.10 12.16 4.13
N GLU A 171 5.23 11.75 2.86
CA GLU A 171 4.67 12.48 1.73
C GLU A 171 3.13 12.52 1.79
N ILE A 172 2.47 11.39 2.12
CA ILE A 172 1.01 11.33 2.29
C ILE A 172 0.56 12.28 3.42
N ILE A 173 1.23 12.26 4.57
CA ILE A 173 0.92 13.16 5.69
C ILE A 173 1.10 14.62 5.27
N ARG A 174 2.18 14.93 4.56
CA ARG A 174 2.43 16.28 4.04
C ARG A 174 1.35 16.74 3.06
N GLN A 175 0.94 15.88 2.13
CA GLN A 175 -0.15 16.18 1.18
C GLN A 175 -1.50 16.36 1.88
N GLN A 176 -1.83 15.51 2.85
CA GLN A 176 -3.05 15.67 3.64
C GLN A 176 -3.08 16.98 4.42
N ASN A 177 -1.96 17.36 5.04
CA ASN A 177 -1.85 18.64 5.77
C ASN A 177 -1.97 19.84 4.82
N LYS A 178 -1.35 19.77 3.63
CA LYS A 178 -1.47 20.82 2.61
C LYS A 178 -2.91 20.94 2.11
N ARG A 179 -3.56 19.81 1.85
CA ARG A 179 -4.98 19.79 1.43
C ARG A 179 -5.88 20.34 2.52
N ARG A 180 -5.70 19.92 3.78
CA ARG A 180 -6.47 20.42 4.93
C ARG A 180 -6.29 21.92 5.12
N LYS A 181 -5.05 22.43 4.97
CA LYS A 181 -4.78 23.86 5.01
C LYS A 181 -5.50 24.60 3.89
N SER A 182 -5.41 24.10 2.65
CA SER A 182 -6.11 24.71 1.50
C SER A 182 -7.63 24.71 1.68
N GLU A 183 -8.21 23.61 2.19
CA GLU A 183 -9.64 23.53 2.52
C GLU A 183 -10.02 24.54 3.63
N MET A 184 -9.16 24.70 4.64
CA MET A 184 -9.37 25.68 5.70
C MET A 184 -9.27 27.14 5.18
N ASP A 185 -8.26 27.41 4.35
CA ASP A 185 -8.06 28.73 3.72
C ASP A 185 -9.25 29.06 2.79
N ALA A 186 -9.75 28.06 2.05
CA ALA A 186 -10.94 28.20 1.20
C ALA A 186 -12.22 28.45 2.03
N LEU A 187 -12.38 27.78 3.17
CA LEU A 187 -13.48 28.01 4.10
C LEU A 187 -13.38 29.42 4.74
N GLN A 188 -12.18 29.85 5.09
CA GLN A 188 -11.92 31.15 5.69
C GLN A 188 -12.13 32.30 4.69
N SER A 189 -11.85 32.08 3.39
CA SER A 189 -12.08 33.04 2.33
C SER A 189 -13.58 33.25 1.98
N GLN A 190 -14.46 32.33 2.38
CA GLN A 190 -15.92 32.48 2.18
C GLN A 190 -16.57 33.54 3.10
N ILE A 191 -15.89 33.98 4.14
CA ILE A 191 -16.33 35.05 5.00
C ILE A 191 -15.32 36.18 4.82
N ASN A 192 -15.74 37.34 4.25
CA ASN A 192 -14.90 38.50 4.17
C ASN A 192 -14.61 39.02 5.61
N PRO A 193 -13.37 38.86 6.15
CA PRO A 193 -13.08 39.25 7.54
C PRO A 193 -13.29 40.75 7.77
N HIS A 194 -12.96 41.55 6.77
CA HIS A 194 -13.09 43.00 6.83
C HIS A 194 -14.57 43.43 6.92
N PHE A 195 -15.46 42.76 6.17
CA PHE A 195 -16.89 42.98 6.30
C PHE A 195 -17.40 42.67 7.71
N LEU A 196 -16.94 41.54 8.28
CA LEU A 196 -17.33 41.13 9.63
C LEU A 196 -16.88 42.13 10.70
N TYR A 197 -15.59 42.53 10.66
CA TYR A 197 -15.06 43.50 11.60
C TYR A 197 -15.81 44.84 11.51
N ASN A 198 -16.02 45.37 10.30
CA ASN A 198 -16.71 46.62 10.11
C ASN A 198 -18.19 46.56 10.56
N THR A 199 -18.83 45.39 10.40
CA THR A 199 -20.22 45.21 10.87
C THR A 199 -20.29 45.18 12.40
N LEU A 200 -19.35 44.45 13.07
CA LEU A 200 -19.28 44.45 14.54
C LEU A 200 -18.97 45.85 15.11
N GLU A 201 -18.07 46.58 14.49
CA GLU A 201 -17.74 47.96 14.88
C GLU A 201 -18.95 48.88 14.74
N SER A 202 -19.71 48.74 13.64
CA SER A 202 -20.96 49.52 13.45
C SER A 202 -22.00 49.16 14.52
N ILE A 203 -22.13 47.89 14.90
CA ILE A 203 -23.01 47.45 15.99
C ILE A 203 -22.59 48.09 17.32
N THR A 204 -21.30 48.09 17.64
CA THR A 204 -20.77 48.70 18.86
C THR A 204 -21.10 50.19 18.90
N TRP A 205 -20.88 50.90 17.79
CA TRP A 205 -21.22 52.32 17.64
C TRP A 205 -22.72 52.62 17.87
N MET A 206 -23.61 51.74 17.35
CA MET A 206 -25.06 51.88 17.56
C MET A 206 -25.44 51.69 19.03
N VAL A 207 -24.84 50.72 19.71
CA VAL A 207 -25.09 50.53 21.15
C VAL A 207 -24.64 51.73 21.97
N GLU A 208 -23.43 52.26 21.68
CA GLU A 208 -22.92 53.46 22.33
C GLU A 208 -23.80 54.72 22.06
N ALA A 209 -24.41 54.81 20.87
CA ALA A 209 -25.34 55.85 20.49
C ALA A 209 -26.78 55.64 21.01
N ASN A 210 -27.06 54.60 21.82
CA ASN A 210 -28.38 54.18 22.31
C ASN A 210 -29.38 53.80 21.21
N LYS A 211 -28.90 53.39 20.01
CA LYS A 211 -29.72 52.93 18.86
C LYS A 211 -29.90 51.40 18.95
N ASN A 212 -30.47 50.92 20.04
CA ASN A 212 -30.52 49.48 20.39
C ASN A 212 -31.37 48.70 19.38
N GLU A 213 -32.45 49.21 18.84
CA GLU A 213 -33.29 48.53 17.84
C GLU A 213 -32.50 48.28 16.54
N GLU A 214 -31.78 49.28 16.04
CA GLU A 214 -30.91 49.14 14.86
C GLU A 214 -29.80 48.12 15.11
N ALA A 215 -29.16 48.13 16.31
CA ALA A 215 -28.13 47.16 16.70
C ALA A 215 -28.70 45.72 16.74
N VAL A 216 -29.85 45.48 17.33
CA VAL A 216 -30.52 44.16 17.37
C VAL A 216 -30.87 43.68 15.95
N PHE A 217 -31.40 44.58 15.10
CA PHE A 217 -31.68 44.26 13.71
C PHE A 217 -30.39 43.84 12.97
N MET A 218 -29.33 44.61 13.10
CA MET A 218 -28.04 44.31 12.47
C MET A 218 -27.45 42.97 12.93
N ILE A 219 -27.51 42.64 14.23
CA ILE A 219 -27.11 41.34 14.79
C ILE A 219 -27.96 40.23 14.16
N SER A 220 -29.27 40.43 14.04
CA SER A 220 -30.16 39.44 13.44
C SER A 220 -29.83 39.15 11.98
N GLU A 221 -29.62 40.22 11.18
CA GLU A 221 -29.22 40.06 9.77
C GLU A 221 -27.86 39.43 9.62
N LEU A 222 -26.88 39.80 10.46
CA LEU A 222 -25.56 39.16 10.50
C LEU A 222 -25.67 37.65 10.82
N ALA A 223 -26.50 37.26 11.78
CA ALA A 223 -26.71 35.84 12.13
C ALA A 223 -27.35 35.07 10.97
N LYS A 224 -28.32 35.64 10.24
CA LYS A 224 -28.92 35.03 9.04
C LYS A 224 -27.88 34.83 7.94
N LEU A 225 -27.08 35.88 7.65
CA LEU A 225 -26.02 35.87 6.65
C LEU A 225 -24.98 34.76 6.96
N LEU A 226 -24.49 34.70 8.21
CA LEU A 226 -23.52 33.71 8.63
C LEU A 226 -24.06 32.26 8.56
N ARG A 227 -25.35 32.06 8.90
CA ARG A 227 -25.97 30.74 8.83
C ARG A 227 -25.95 30.16 7.43
N ILE A 228 -26.24 30.98 6.42
CA ILE A 228 -26.25 30.59 5.01
C ILE A 228 -24.80 30.44 4.52
N SER A 229 -23.92 31.37 4.85
CA SER A 229 -22.49 31.32 4.47
C SER A 229 -21.78 30.06 5.00
N LEU A 230 -22.07 29.66 6.23
CA LEU A 230 -21.47 28.50 6.91
C LEU A 230 -22.24 27.17 6.70
N SER A 231 -23.29 27.15 5.85
CA SER A 231 -24.06 25.93 5.58
C SER A 231 -23.19 24.78 5.07
N LYS A 232 -22.84 23.88 5.97
CA LYS A 232 -22.13 22.58 5.89
C LYS A 232 -21.82 22.06 4.47
N GLY A 233 -20.84 22.70 3.78
CA GLY A 233 -20.26 22.11 2.56
C GLY A 233 -21.17 22.01 1.32
N LYS A 234 -22.40 22.56 1.37
CA LYS A 234 -23.30 22.60 0.21
C LYS A 234 -22.77 23.63 -0.80
N THR A 235 -22.58 23.19 -2.03
CA THR A 235 -22.17 24.08 -3.15
C THR A 235 -23.37 24.57 -3.94
N VAL A 236 -24.43 23.77 -3.99
CA VAL A 236 -25.70 24.11 -4.67
C VAL A 236 -26.79 24.33 -3.62
N ILE A 237 -27.51 25.46 -3.74
CA ILE A 237 -28.60 25.90 -2.85
C ILE A 237 -29.82 26.32 -3.68
N ARG A 238 -30.94 26.59 -3.02
CA ARG A 238 -32.08 27.25 -3.66
C ARG A 238 -31.78 28.71 -3.95
N ILE A 239 -32.33 29.22 -5.04
CA ILE A 239 -32.24 30.67 -5.34
C ILE A 239 -32.87 31.52 -4.21
N SER A 240 -33.96 31.06 -3.58
CA SER A 240 -34.54 31.69 -2.41
C SER A 240 -33.58 31.84 -1.23
N GLU A 241 -32.72 30.86 -0.98
CA GLU A 241 -31.67 30.92 0.06
C GLU A 241 -30.58 31.92 -0.30
N GLU A 242 -30.14 31.94 -1.57
CA GLU A 242 -29.18 32.92 -2.09
C GLU A 242 -29.70 34.34 -2.02
N LEU A 243 -30.98 34.56 -2.39
CA LEU A 243 -31.64 35.85 -2.28
C LEU A 243 -31.82 36.31 -0.83
N GLN A 244 -32.15 35.39 0.09
CA GLN A 244 -32.21 35.72 1.50
C GLN A 244 -30.86 36.16 2.05
N HIS A 245 -29.79 35.47 1.66
CA HIS A 245 -28.41 35.86 1.99
C HIS A 245 -28.08 37.25 1.46
N SER A 246 -28.40 37.50 0.19
CA SER A 246 -28.20 38.78 -0.49
C SER A 246 -28.99 39.92 0.17
N LYS A 247 -30.25 39.69 0.55
CA LYS A 247 -31.08 40.63 1.30
C LYS A 247 -30.45 40.99 2.65
N SER A 248 -30.03 40.00 3.42
CA SER A 248 -29.38 40.22 4.72
C SER A 248 -28.06 41.01 4.55
N TYR A 249 -27.27 40.72 3.51
CA TYR A 249 -26.07 41.47 3.20
C TYR A 249 -26.41 42.94 2.88
N MET A 250 -27.41 43.20 2.03
CA MET A 250 -27.82 44.57 1.64
C MET A 250 -28.39 45.35 2.80
N ASN A 251 -29.18 44.73 3.68
CA ASN A 251 -29.71 45.39 4.88
C ASN A 251 -28.57 45.89 5.79
N ILE A 252 -27.53 45.11 5.99
CA ILE A 252 -26.33 45.51 6.75
C ILE A 252 -25.63 46.69 6.05
N GLN A 253 -25.46 46.61 4.73
CA GLN A 253 -24.76 47.65 3.97
C GLN A 253 -25.55 48.96 3.92
N GLN A 254 -26.86 48.93 3.75
CA GLN A 254 -27.69 50.16 3.77
C GLN A 254 -27.52 50.93 5.08
N ILE A 255 -27.56 50.24 6.22
CA ILE A 255 -27.31 50.89 7.51
C ILE A 255 -25.91 51.49 7.59
N ARG A 256 -24.87 50.75 7.11
CA ARG A 256 -23.48 51.22 7.12
C ARG A 256 -23.26 52.46 6.23
N TYR A 257 -23.91 52.49 5.10
CA TYR A 257 -23.84 53.64 4.15
C TYR A 257 -24.90 54.72 4.43
N LYS A 258 -25.58 54.64 5.59
CA LYS A 258 -26.59 55.59 6.05
C LYS A 258 -27.67 55.87 4.99
N ASP A 259 -28.20 54.78 4.40
CA ASP A 259 -29.27 54.81 3.41
C ASP A 259 -28.96 55.61 2.13
N ARG A 260 -27.66 55.79 1.77
CA ARG A 260 -27.25 56.52 0.54
C ARG A 260 -27.72 55.85 -0.76
N PHE A 261 -28.14 54.58 -0.70
CA PHE A 261 -28.70 53.89 -1.85
C PHE A 261 -29.91 53.05 -1.46
N GLN A 262 -30.78 52.82 -2.46
CA GLN A 262 -31.94 51.93 -2.31
C GLN A 262 -31.73 50.64 -3.05
N VAL A 263 -32.31 49.52 -2.52
CA VAL A 263 -32.24 48.22 -3.14
C VAL A 263 -33.63 47.66 -3.34
N GLU A 264 -33.90 47.19 -4.54
CA GLU A 264 -35.18 46.58 -4.92
C GLU A 264 -34.98 45.16 -5.43
N PHE A 265 -35.78 44.19 -4.94
CA PHE A 265 -35.72 42.78 -5.40
C PHE A 265 -37.03 42.47 -6.14
N LEU A 266 -36.91 42.23 -7.45
CA LEU A 266 -38.01 41.93 -8.39
C LEU A 266 -37.79 40.51 -8.92
N ILE A 267 -38.32 39.51 -8.23
CA ILE A 267 -38.03 38.12 -8.51
C ILE A 267 -39.34 37.36 -8.79
N ASP A 268 -39.37 36.64 -9.89
CA ASP A 268 -40.48 35.76 -10.24
C ASP A 268 -40.54 34.58 -9.29
N LYS A 269 -41.73 34.19 -8.79
CA LYS A 269 -41.90 33.10 -7.83
C LYS A 269 -41.32 31.75 -8.32
N ASN A 270 -41.40 31.50 -9.63
CA ASN A 270 -40.89 30.26 -10.22
C ASN A 270 -39.38 30.15 -10.16
N VAL A 271 -38.64 31.27 -10.10
CA VAL A 271 -37.18 31.35 -10.02
C VAL A 271 -36.71 30.95 -8.62
N GLU A 272 -37.43 31.35 -7.58
CA GLU A 272 -37.02 31.13 -6.18
C GLU A 272 -36.80 29.66 -5.81
N GLU A 273 -37.56 28.72 -6.42
CA GLU A 273 -37.51 27.27 -6.15
C GLU A 273 -36.48 26.50 -6.96
N CYS A 274 -35.68 27.18 -7.78
CA CYS A 274 -34.68 26.54 -8.62
C CYS A 274 -33.28 26.49 -7.94
N CYS A 275 -32.40 25.65 -8.50
CA CYS A 275 -31.01 25.50 -8.07
C CYS A 275 -30.13 26.66 -8.52
N THR A 276 -29.23 27.08 -7.65
CA THR A 276 -28.10 27.96 -8.01
C THR A 276 -26.83 27.55 -7.28
N VAL A 277 -25.67 28.06 -7.75
CA VAL A 277 -24.42 27.95 -7.01
C VAL A 277 -24.44 28.97 -5.89
N LYS A 278 -24.03 28.58 -4.70
CA LYS A 278 -23.99 29.41 -3.51
C LYS A 278 -23.06 30.64 -3.69
N LEU A 279 -23.44 31.80 -3.16
CA LEU A 279 -22.65 33.04 -3.17
C LEU A 279 -22.27 33.50 -4.61
N VAL A 280 -23.28 33.56 -5.49
CA VAL A 280 -23.10 34.08 -6.86
C VAL A 280 -23.69 35.48 -7.01
N VAL A 281 -24.71 35.83 -6.22
CA VAL A 281 -25.35 37.16 -6.25
C VAL A 281 -24.57 38.19 -5.40
N GLN A 282 -24.06 37.77 -4.25
CA GLN A 282 -23.35 38.66 -3.32
C GLN A 282 -22.16 39.40 -3.96
N PRO A 283 -21.23 38.76 -4.73
CA PRO A 283 -20.13 39.46 -5.37
C PRO A 283 -20.58 40.53 -6.37
N LEU A 284 -21.75 40.32 -7.01
CA LEU A 284 -22.32 41.30 -7.92
C LEU A 284 -22.82 42.52 -7.13
N LEU A 285 -23.47 42.27 -5.99
CA LEU A 285 -23.93 43.36 -5.10
C LEU A 285 -22.77 44.12 -4.46
N GLU A 286 -21.69 43.41 -4.10
CA GLU A 286 -20.46 44.05 -3.62
C GLU A 286 -19.88 44.98 -4.66
N ASN A 287 -19.83 44.58 -5.91
CA ASN A 287 -19.35 45.41 -7.00
C ASN A 287 -20.27 46.62 -7.24
N ALA A 288 -21.59 46.42 -7.25
CA ALA A 288 -22.55 47.48 -7.41
C ALA A 288 -22.43 48.56 -6.30
N ILE A 289 -22.11 48.14 -5.05
CA ILE A 289 -21.86 49.09 -3.98
C ILE A 289 -20.50 49.76 -4.14
N TYR A 290 -19.39 49.00 -4.28
CA TYR A 290 -18.04 49.58 -4.25
C TYR A 290 -17.70 50.43 -5.46
N TYR A 291 -18.19 50.05 -6.64
CA TYR A 291 -17.84 50.71 -7.92
C TYR A 291 -19.02 51.44 -8.56
N GLY A 292 -20.24 51.13 -8.14
CA GLY A 292 -21.44 51.79 -8.57
C GLY A 292 -21.82 52.90 -7.60
N VAL A 293 -22.75 52.64 -6.71
CA VAL A 293 -23.49 53.62 -5.94
C VAL A 293 -22.84 54.14 -4.66
N GLY A 294 -21.82 53.39 -4.11
CA GLY A 294 -21.29 53.71 -2.78
C GLY A 294 -20.51 55.01 -2.67
N ASN A 295 -20.05 55.57 -3.79
CA ASN A 295 -19.31 56.84 -3.90
C ASN A 295 -20.13 57.97 -4.50
N MET A 296 -21.43 57.75 -4.80
CA MET A 296 -22.32 58.77 -5.30
C MET A 296 -22.65 59.78 -4.20
N ASP A 297 -22.88 61.03 -4.58
CA ASP A 297 -23.31 62.07 -3.65
C ASP A 297 -24.73 61.79 -3.14
N GLU A 298 -25.05 62.29 -1.94
CA GLU A 298 -26.36 62.04 -1.30
C GLU A 298 -27.54 62.55 -2.15
N ASP A 299 -27.32 63.54 -2.98
CA ASP A 299 -28.32 64.18 -3.87
C ASP A 299 -28.58 63.38 -5.15
N GLU A 300 -27.69 62.42 -5.53
CA GLU A 300 -27.81 61.64 -6.78
C GLU A 300 -28.66 60.38 -6.67
N GLY A 301 -28.90 59.89 -5.46
CA GLY A 301 -29.82 58.80 -5.19
C GLY A 301 -29.40 57.45 -5.79
N GLY A 302 -28.42 56.75 -5.20
CA GLY A 302 -28.00 55.46 -5.66
C GLY A 302 -29.14 54.42 -5.66
N LYS A 303 -29.24 53.63 -6.75
CA LYS A 303 -30.26 52.57 -6.88
C LYS A 303 -29.63 51.26 -7.35
N ILE A 304 -29.96 50.18 -6.67
CA ILE A 304 -29.58 48.80 -7.06
C ILE A 304 -30.85 48.00 -7.27
N ILE A 305 -31.01 47.33 -8.41
CA ILE A 305 -32.14 46.49 -8.72
C ILE A 305 -31.65 45.06 -8.95
N VAL A 306 -32.21 44.12 -8.21
CA VAL A 306 -31.99 42.65 -8.39
C VAL A 306 -33.24 42.10 -9.07
N ARG A 307 -33.08 41.57 -10.29
CA ARG A 307 -34.19 40.94 -11.03
C ARG A 307 -33.94 39.46 -11.20
N GLY A 308 -35.00 38.66 -11.16
CA GLY A 308 -34.97 37.21 -11.45
C GLY A 308 -36.12 36.82 -12.36
N GLU A 309 -35.81 36.41 -13.59
CA GLU A 309 -36.78 36.04 -14.61
C GLU A 309 -36.47 34.63 -15.14
N GLN A 310 -37.53 33.83 -15.38
CA GLN A 310 -37.41 32.57 -16.10
C GLN A 310 -37.83 32.74 -17.55
N LYS A 311 -36.99 32.34 -18.50
CA LYS A 311 -37.30 32.36 -19.94
C LYS A 311 -37.06 30.94 -20.51
N GLY A 312 -38.15 30.20 -20.68
CA GLY A 312 -38.09 28.79 -21.11
C GLY A 312 -37.39 27.91 -20.07
N ASN A 313 -36.29 27.29 -20.48
CA ASN A 313 -35.49 26.39 -19.62
C ASN A 313 -34.33 27.11 -18.92
N ASP A 314 -34.26 28.41 -19.02
CA ASP A 314 -33.17 29.24 -18.49
C ASP A 314 -33.67 30.26 -17.46
N ILE A 315 -32.82 30.55 -16.51
CA ILE A 315 -33.01 31.61 -15.50
C ILE A 315 -31.96 32.70 -15.73
N PHE A 316 -32.44 33.93 -15.64
CA PHE A 316 -31.63 35.13 -15.70
C PHE A 316 -31.80 35.91 -14.40
N LEU A 317 -30.73 35.90 -13.57
CA LEU A 317 -30.66 36.77 -12.38
C LEU A 317 -29.78 37.97 -12.75
N SER A 318 -30.25 39.17 -12.54
CA SER A 318 -29.44 40.37 -12.83
C SER A 318 -29.34 41.28 -11.63
N VAL A 319 -28.17 41.90 -11.50
CA VAL A 319 -27.93 43.00 -10.58
C VAL A 319 -27.60 44.22 -11.45
N GLU A 320 -28.34 45.31 -11.24
CA GLU A 320 -28.29 46.55 -12.03
C GLU A 320 -28.11 47.72 -11.08
N ASP A 321 -27.11 48.54 -11.30
CA ASP A 321 -26.85 49.78 -10.55
C ASP A 321 -26.87 50.99 -11.49
N ASN A 322 -27.18 52.17 -10.95
CA ASN A 322 -27.12 53.44 -11.65
C ASN A 322 -25.85 54.23 -11.33
N GLY A 323 -24.73 53.53 -11.07
CA GLY A 323 -23.46 54.18 -10.70
C GLY A 323 -22.65 54.65 -11.89
N MET A 324 -21.34 54.85 -11.70
CA MET A 324 -20.44 55.44 -12.68
C MET A 324 -20.23 54.62 -13.98
N GLY A 325 -20.64 53.35 -13.98
CA GLY A 325 -20.45 52.44 -15.11
C GLY A 325 -19.00 52.23 -15.52
N MET A 326 -18.79 51.58 -16.68
CA MET A 326 -17.48 51.21 -17.19
C MET A 326 -17.40 51.34 -18.71
N SER A 327 -16.20 51.63 -19.23
CA SER A 327 -15.98 51.65 -20.68
C SER A 327 -16.04 50.21 -21.25
N GLN A 328 -16.42 50.08 -22.52
CA GLN A 328 -16.51 48.80 -23.20
C GLN A 328 -15.18 48.03 -23.19
N GLU A 329 -14.04 48.71 -23.24
CA GLU A 329 -12.71 48.11 -23.16
C GLU A 329 -12.50 47.39 -21.82
N VAL A 330 -12.99 47.94 -20.72
CA VAL A 330 -12.94 47.33 -19.40
C VAL A 330 -13.88 46.13 -19.33
N VAL A 331 -15.10 46.23 -19.83
CA VAL A 331 -16.10 45.15 -19.87
C VAL A 331 -15.57 43.97 -20.63
N ASP A 332 -14.98 44.14 -21.83
CA ASP A 332 -14.46 43.07 -22.68
C ASP A 332 -13.29 42.29 -22.03
N ASN A 333 -12.52 42.98 -21.18
CA ASN A 333 -11.38 42.38 -20.47
C ASN A 333 -11.75 41.70 -19.13
N LEU A 334 -12.88 42.08 -18.50
CA LEU A 334 -13.26 41.65 -17.15
C LEU A 334 -13.43 40.16 -17.01
N LEU A 335 -13.92 39.45 -18.03
CA LEU A 335 -14.17 37.97 -17.99
C LEU A 335 -13.09 37.15 -18.72
N THR A 336 -12.21 37.81 -19.52
CA THR A 336 -11.27 37.11 -20.41
C THR A 336 -9.81 37.14 -19.96
N ASN A 337 -9.38 38.12 -19.13
CA ASN A 337 -7.96 38.34 -18.88
C ASN A 337 -7.65 38.67 -17.40
N SER A 338 -7.43 37.61 -16.59
CA SER A 338 -7.10 37.74 -15.16
C SER A 338 -5.77 38.47 -14.87
N GLU A 339 -4.87 38.62 -15.86
CA GLU A 339 -3.56 39.26 -15.68
C GLU A 339 -3.61 40.79 -15.84
N LYS A 340 -4.62 41.34 -16.53
CA LYS A 340 -4.79 42.74 -16.77
C LYS A 340 -5.74 43.47 -15.80
N VAL A 341 -6.39 42.71 -14.92
CA VAL A 341 -7.27 43.26 -13.89
C VAL A 341 -6.43 43.82 -12.73
N PRO A 342 -6.63 45.06 -12.26
CA PRO A 342 -5.90 45.60 -11.14
C PRO A 342 -5.96 44.67 -9.91
N LYS A 343 -4.82 44.41 -9.29
CA LYS A 343 -4.70 43.48 -8.13
C LYS A 343 -5.51 43.86 -6.88
N HIS A 344 -6.12 45.02 -6.89
CA HIS A 344 -7.04 45.51 -5.86
C HIS A 344 -8.36 45.88 -6.53
N GLY A 345 -9.33 44.93 -6.63
CA GLY A 345 -10.68 45.29 -7.07
C GLY A 345 -11.46 44.18 -7.77
N SER A 346 -12.61 44.53 -8.31
CA SER A 346 -13.80 43.81 -8.74
C SER A 346 -13.64 42.65 -9.72
N GLY A 347 -12.56 42.60 -10.51
CA GLY A 347 -12.46 41.61 -11.58
C GLY A 347 -12.33 40.15 -11.09
N VAL A 348 -11.65 39.92 -9.99
CA VAL A 348 -11.42 38.58 -9.46
C VAL A 348 -12.73 37.92 -8.96
N GLY A 349 -13.63 38.72 -8.36
CA GLY A 349 -14.92 38.23 -7.85
C GLY A 349 -15.84 37.76 -8.99
N LEU A 350 -15.97 38.55 -10.06
CA LEU A 350 -16.83 38.21 -11.21
C LEU A 350 -16.28 37.05 -12.02
N ILE A 351 -14.98 36.97 -12.26
CA ILE A 351 -14.33 35.82 -12.92
C ILE A 351 -14.58 34.52 -12.14
N ASN A 352 -14.42 34.59 -10.82
CA ASN A 352 -14.68 33.41 -9.97
C ASN A 352 -16.15 32.95 -10.04
N VAL A 353 -17.12 33.87 -10.00
CA VAL A 353 -18.55 33.58 -10.18
C VAL A 353 -18.80 32.95 -11.54
N HIS A 354 -18.28 33.56 -12.62
CA HIS A 354 -18.42 33.06 -13.98
C HIS A 354 -17.89 31.63 -14.12
N THR A 355 -16.67 31.39 -13.68
CA THR A 355 -16.02 30.07 -13.73
C THR A 355 -16.79 29.03 -12.90
N ARG A 356 -17.24 29.37 -11.70
CA ARG A 356 -18.02 28.47 -10.84
C ARG A 356 -19.35 28.06 -11.46
N ILE A 357 -20.03 28.97 -12.14
CA ILE A 357 -21.27 28.69 -12.88
C ILE A 357 -20.98 27.73 -14.04
N GLN A 358 -19.94 28.00 -14.83
CA GLN A 358 -19.55 27.15 -15.95
C GLN A 358 -19.13 25.75 -15.52
N LEU A 359 -18.38 25.63 -14.45
CA LEU A 359 -17.99 24.32 -13.88
C LEU A 359 -19.23 23.51 -13.46
N MET A 360 -20.23 24.19 -12.85
CA MET A 360 -21.43 23.52 -12.35
C MET A 360 -22.41 23.14 -13.47
N PHE A 361 -22.75 24.08 -14.33
CA PHE A 361 -23.86 23.93 -15.28
C PHE A 361 -23.42 23.71 -16.74
N GLY A 362 -22.21 24.09 -17.13
CA GLY A 362 -21.69 24.00 -18.49
C GLY A 362 -21.20 25.33 -19.04
N LYS A 363 -20.42 25.27 -20.12
CA LYS A 363 -19.76 26.46 -20.71
C LYS A 363 -20.72 27.46 -21.36
N GLU A 364 -21.94 27.03 -21.65
CA GLU A 364 -23.03 27.86 -22.18
C GLU A 364 -23.62 28.81 -21.16
N TYR A 365 -23.38 28.55 -19.86
CA TYR A 365 -23.85 29.34 -18.74
C TYR A 365 -22.73 30.27 -18.21
N GLY A 366 -23.09 31.23 -17.33
CA GLY A 366 -22.11 32.13 -16.74
C GLY A 366 -22.62 33.56 -16.62
N LEU A 367 -21.70 34.55 -16.63
CA LEU A 367 -22.03 35.96 -16.51
C LEU A 367 -22.00 36.63 -17.88
N LYS A 368 -22.89 37.65 -18.07
CA LYS A 368 -22.86 38.65 -19.09
C LYS A 368 -22.87 40.04 -18.44
N ILE A 369 -22.05 40.96 -18.89
CA ILE A 369 -21.90 42.30 -18.32
C ILE A 369 -22.28 43.34 -19.39
N TYR A 370 -23.10 44.26 -18.99
CA TYR A 370 -23.50 45.43 -19.80
C TYR A 370 -23.23 46.66 -18.95
N SER A 371 -22.46 47.62 -19.48
CA SER A 371 -22.14 48.82 -18.75
C SER A 371 -21.82 49.96 -19.73
N GLU A 372 -22.24 51.18 -19.41
CA GLU A 372 -21.91 52.39 -20.11
C GLU A 372 -21.43 53.44 -19.10
N PRO A 373 -20.40 54.25 -19.42
CA PRO A 373 -19.94 55.28 -18.50
C PRO A 373 -21.07 56.23 -18.14
N ASP A 374 -21.17 56.57 -16.86
CA ASP A 374 -22.15 57.47 -16.25
C ASP A 374 -23.64 57.00 -16.34
N GLU A 375 -23.90 55.77 -16.85
CA GLU A 375 -25.25 55.19 -16.92
C GLU A 375 -25.45 54.01 -15.95
N GLY A 376 -24.34 53.41 -15.48
CA GLY A 376 -24.36 52.30 -14.54
C GLY A 376 -23.92 50.96 -15.12
N THR A 377 -24.13 49.89 -14.33
CA THR A 377 -23.72 48.52 -14.72
C THR A 377 -24.85 47.53 -14.48
N LYS A 378 -25.03 46.62 -15.44
CA LYS A 378 -25.92 45.49 -15.35
C LYS A 378 -25.13 44.18 -15.54
N VAL A 379 -25.08 43.35 -14.51
CA VAL A 379 -24.49 42.04 -14.57
C VAL A 379 -25.58 40.97 -14.54
N VAL A 380 -25.58 40.09 -15.53
CA VAL A 380 -26.61 39.06 -15.70
C VAL A 380 -25.99 37.67 -15.47
N ILE A 381 -26.51 36.92 -14.53
CA ILE A 381 -26.23 35.51 -14.31
C ILE A 381 -27.19 34.71 -15.19
N HIS A 382 -26.67 33.85 -16.05
CA HIS A 382 -27.40 32.90 -16.85
C HIS A 382 -27.17 31.49 -16.33
N ILE A 383 -28.23 30.79 -15.91
CA ILE A 383 -28.21 29.41 -15.37
C ILE A 383 -29.44 28.61 -15.86
N PRO A 384 -29.40 27.25 -15.85
CA PRO A 384 -30.55 26.47 -16.25
C PRO A 384 -31.66 26.50 -15.17
N ALA A 385 -32.91 26.41 -15.61
CA ALA A 385 -34.08 26.33 -14.71
C ALA A 385 -34.25 24.89 -14.18
N ILE A 386 -33.45 24.53 -13.18
CA ILE A 386 -33.49 23.21 -12.54
C ILE A 386 -34.21 23.34 -11.19
N PRO A 387 -35.42 22.75 -11.02
CA PRO A 387 -36.10 22.75 -9.72
C PRO A 387 -35.24 22.11 -8.63
N TYR A 388 -35.22 22.71 -7.45
CA TYR A 388 -34.40 22.22 -6.34
C TYR A 388 -35.01 20.98 -5.70
N SER A 389 -34.22 19.91 -5.62
CA SER A 389 -34.45 18.77 -4.73
C SER A 389 -33.08 18.31 -4.16
N GLU A 390 -33.09 17.62 -3.03
CA GLU A 390 -31.84 17.06 -2.45
C GLU A 390 -31.17 16.09 -3.40
N GLU A 391 -31.93 15.36 -4.21
CA GLU A 391 -31.45 14.43 -5.23
C GLU A 391 -30.73 15.21 -6.35
N LYS A 392 -31.40 16.22 -6.93
CA LYS A 392 -30.82 17.07 -8.00
C LYS A 392 -29.58 17.81 -7.54
N ARG A 393 -29.58 18.32 -6.31
CA ARG A 393 -28.38 18.88 -5.69
C ARG A 393 -27.23 17.89 -5.69
N GLY A 394 -27.48 16.63 -5.20
CA GLY A 394 -26.45 15.59 -5.15
C GLY A 394 -25.91 15.20 -6.53
N GLU A 395 -26.78 15.14 -7.53
CA GLU A 395 -26.37 14.90 -8.93
C GLU A 395 -25.46 15.99 -9.45
N LEU A 396 -25.81 17.26 -9.29
CA LEU A 396 -25.05 18.41 -9.73
C LEU A 396 -23.67 18.50 -9.05
N GLU A 397 -23.63 18.32 -7.72
CA GLU A 397 -22.37 18.33 -6.95
C GLU A 397 -21.45 17.17 -7.34
N ASN A 398 -21.99 15.99 -7.65
CA ASN A 398 -21.19 14.83 -8.12
C ASN A 398 -20.66 15.04 -9.56
N GLN A 399 -21.44 15.66 -10.44
CA GLN A 399 -21.00 15.99 -11.81
C GLN A 399 -19.87 17.02 -11.77
N ASN A 400 -19.96 18.04 -10.91
CA ASN A 400 -18.93 19.04 -10.73
C ASN A 400 -17.59 18.40 -10.28
N ARG A 401 -17.62 17.52 -9.26
CA ARG A 401 -16.42 16.81 -8.79
C ARG A 401 -15.74 15.98 -9.88
N LYS A 402 -16.52 15.42 -10.82
CA LYS A 402 -15.97 14.70 -11.98
C LYS A 402 -15.32 15.64 -12.99
N ARG A 403 -15.90 16.82 -13.25
CA ARG A 403 -15.35 17.83 -14.16
C ARG A 403 -14.07 18.44 -13.62
N GLU A 404 -14.03 18.79 -12.34
CA GLU A 404 -12.82 19.28 -11.67
C GLU A 404 -11.63 18.32 -11.77
N ARG A 405 -11.86 17.00 -11.58
CA ARG A 405 -10.82 15.99 -11.72
C ARG A 405 -10.25 15.90 -13.14
N VAL A 406 -11.11 16.01 -14.15
CA VAL A 406 -10.67 15.95 -15.56
C VAL A 406 -9.90 17.22 -15.97
N GLU A 407 -10.18 18.39 -15.37
CA GLU A 407 -9.41 19.61 -15.62
C GLU A 407 -8.06 19.62 -14.91
N ASP A 408 -7.97 19.05 -13.71
CA ASP A 408 -6.69 18.91 -12.99
C ASP A 408 -5.75 17.89 -13.64
N GLU A 409 -6.28 16.86 -14.30
CA GLU A 409 -5.48 15.90 -15.07
C GLU A 409 -4.95 16.47 -16.41
N LYS A 410 -5.48 17.62 -16.87
CA LYS A 410 -5.04 18.29 -18.11
C LYS A 410 -4.07 19.46 -17.89
N LYS A 411 -3.82 19.83 -16.64
CA LYS A 411 -2.80 20.82 -16.22
C LYS A 411 -1.52 20.12 -15.77
#